data_0a560d528ac80b80e9c6d840b3beaeab
#
_entry.id   0a560d528ac80b80e9c6d840b3beaeab
#
_cell.length_a   1.000
_cell.length_b   1.000
_cell.length_c   1.000
_cell.angle_alpha   90.00
_cell.angle_beta   90.00
_cell.angle_gamma   90.00
#
_symmetry.space_group_name_H-M   'P 1'
#
loop_
_entity.id
_entity.type
_entity.pdbx_description
1 polymer ?
#
loop_
_entity_poly.entity_id
_entity_poly.type
_entity_poly.pdbx_seq_one_letter_code
_entity_poly.pdbx_strand_id
1 'polypeptide(L)'
;MGHVHGLGVDPTDGILYVASHYGVFRVKGGEGQRVADRWQDTMGFTVVGPGRFLGSGHPDLSEDLPPLLGLIESTDAAETWEPVSLLGEADLHAIEAVGDYTYALDAATQSLIVTTDRQRWNSILSAPFLDIAANPADPETVYATTGNGGLVRSVDQAAPAPVDASPTLSVIDWQPDGPLVGVTPSGAVMVSADGETQWSEEGRLDGPAEALDVTSGRWHAATATGVFESTDDGETWKLVLEGDG
;
A
#
# COMPACT_ATOMS: atom_id res chain seq x y z
N MET A 1 15.48 -6.27 -6.04
CA MET A 1 14.60 -5.68 -5.01
C MET A 1 13.95 -6.75 -4.13
N GLY A 2 13.73 -7.93 -4.64
CA GLY A 2 12.89 -8.93 -3.99
C GLY A 2 11.41 -8.56 -4.09
N HIS A 3 10.58 -9.09 -3.20
CA HIS A 3 9.14 -8.80 -3.14
C HIS A 3 8.87 -7.31 -2.86
N VAL A 4 7.92 -6.73 -3.59
CA VAL A 4 7.50 -5.33 -3.43
C VAL A 4 6.31 -5.27 -2.49
N HIS A 5 6.41 -4.44 -1.45
CA HIS A 5 5.36 -4.31 -0.43
C HIS A 5 4.57 -3.00 -0.53
N GLY A 6 5.10 -2.01 -1.24
CA GLY A 6 4.41 -0.74 -1.41
C GLY A 6 5.02 0.10 -2.53
N LEU A 7 4.17 0.91 -3.11
CA LEU A 7 4.48 1.87 -4.16
C LEU A 7 3.99 3.25 -3.74
N GLY A 8 4.57 4.31 -4.27
CA GLY A 8 4.05 5.65 -4.08
C GLY A 8 4.82 6.68 -4.87
N VAL A 9 4.12 7.67 -5.39
CA VAL A 9 4.72 8.78 -6.14
C VAL A 9 4.88 9.98 -5.23
N ASP A 10 6.11 10.49 -5.09
CA ASP A 10 6.33 11.75 -4.37
C ASP A 10 5.77 12.92 -5.20
N PRO A 11 4.79 13.69 -4.66
CA PRO A 11 4.19 14.79 -5.38
C PRO A 11 5.14 15.99 -5.61
N THR A 12 6.32 16.01 -4.95
CA THR A 12 7.33 17.07 -5.13
C THR A 12 7.93 17.06 -6.53
N ASP A 13 8.29 15.87 -7.02
CA ASP A 13 9.07 15.70 -8.25
C ASP A 13 8.51 14.62 -9.18
N GLY A 14 7.46 13.92 -8.77
CA GLY A 14 6.81 12.85 -9.53
C GLY A 14 7.64 11.57 -9.62
N ILE A 15 8.64 11.38 -8.74
CA ILE A 15 9.43 10.16 -8.69
C ILE A 15 8.64 9.06 -7.99
N LEU A 16 8.65 7.87 -8.59
CA LEU A 16 8.10 6.65 -7.99
C LEU A 16 9.10 6.08 -6.97
N TYR A 17 8.59 5.79 -5.78
CA TYR A 17 9.29 5.04 -4.73
C TYR A 17 8.70 3.64 -4.61
N VAL A 18 9.58 2.67 -4.41
CA VAL A 18 9.27 1.24 -4.31
C VAL A 18 9.81 0.71 -3.00
N ALA A 19 8.93 0.29 -2.10
CA ALA A 19 9.30 -0.35 -0.84
C ALA A 19 9.37 -1.86 -1.02
N SER A 20 10.42 -2.50 -0.51
CA SER A 20 10.69 -3.91 -0.71
C SER A 20 11.44 -4.54 0.47
N HIS A 21 11.68 -5.87 0.42
CA HIS A 21 12.53 -6.57 1.40
C HIS A 21 13.95 -5.99 1.54
N TYR A 22 14.43 -5.23 0.55
CA TYR A 22 15.82 -4.76 0.54
C TYR A 22 15.93 -3.23 0.60
N GLY A 23 14.92 -2.57 1.14
CA GLY A 23 14.89 -1.12 1.32
C GLY A 23 13.89 -0.42 0.42
N VAL A 24 13.92 0.91 0.47
CA VAL A 24 13.16 1.78 -0.41
C VAL A 24 14.02 2.21 -1.59
N PHE A 25 13.47 2.09 -2.78
CA PHE A 25 14.14 2.46 -4.03
C PHE A 25 13.40 3.61 -4.69
N ARG A 26 14.14 4.59 -5.20
CA ARG A 26 13.59 5.58 -6.14
C ARG A 26 13.83 5.11 -7.57
N VAL A 27 12.80 5.21 -8.40
CA VAL A 27 12.86 4.77 -9.82
C VAL A 27 13.16 5.98 -10.70
N LYS A 28 14.27 5.91 -11.42
CA LYS A 28 14.66 6.98 -12.35
C LYS A 28 15.25 6.42 -13.63
N GLY A 29 14.64 6.75 -14.76
CA GLY A 29 15.15 6.32 -16.09
C GLY A 29 15.13 4.81 -16.30
N GLY A 30 14.25 4.08 -15.64
CA GLY A 30 14.14 2.61 -15.72
C GLY A 30 15.07 1.86 -14.77
N GLU A 31 15.76 2.57 -13.88
CA GLU A 31 16.65 1.99 -12.87
C GLU A 31 16.13 2.28 -11.45
N GLY A 32 16.19 1.29 -10.57
CA GLY A 32 15.90 1.42 -9.15
C GLY A 32 17.17 1.73 -8.35
N GLN A 33 17.25 2.90 -7.74
CA GLN A 33 18.34 3.28 -6.86
C GLN A 33 17.88 3.22 -5.40
N ARG A 34 18.53 2.38 -4.56
CA ARG A 34 18.23 2.33 -3.13
C ARG A 34 18.53 3.69 -2.49
N VAL A 35 17.58 4.15 -1.65
CA VAL A 35 17.71 5.39 -0.90
C VAL A 35 18.61 5.13 0.32
N ALA A 36 19.56 6.04 0.60
CA ALA A 36 20.47 6.03 1.75
C ALA A 36 21.29 4.74 1.95
N ASP A 37 21.36 3.85 0.95
CA ASP A 37 21.99 2.51 1.06
C ASP A 37 21.51 1.70 2.29
N ARG A 38 20.25 1.92 2.71
CA ARG A 38 19.62 1.30 3.86
C ARG A 38 18.90 0.01 3.46
N TRP A 39 19.24 -1.11 4.13
CA TRP A 39 18.73 -2.44 3.86
C TRP A 39 17.57 -2.81 4.80
N GLN A 40 16.69 -1.87 5.04
CA GLN A 40 15.48 -2.09 5.83
C GLN A 40 14.49 -2.95 5.04
N ASP A 41 13.95 -3.99 5.66
CA ASP A 41 12.81 -4.73 5.11
C ASP A 41 11.54 -3.89 5.33
N THR A 42 11.12 -3.17 4.30
CA THR A 42 10.00 -2.22 4.39
C THR A 42 8.72 -2.93 3.97
N MET A 43 7.95 -3.43 4.95
CA MET A 43 6.74 -4.24 4.74
C MET A 43 5.49 -3.38 4.49
N GLY A 44 5.37 -2.23 5.13
CA GLY A 44 4.31 -1.25 4.91
C GLY A 44 4.88 0.07 4.45
N PHE A 45 4.23 0.72 3.46
CA PHE A 45 4.72 1.97 2.89
C PHE A 45 3.59 2.78 2.26
N THR A 46 3.54 4.09 2.52
CA THR A 46 2.65 5.03 1.83
C THR A 46 3.25 6.43 1.78
N VAL A 47 2.99 7.16 0.70
CA VAL A 47 3.38 8.57 0.53
C VAL A 47 2.26 9.47 1.04
N VAL A 48 2.56 10.27 2.08
CA VAL A 48 1.57 11.14 2.74
C VAL A 48 1.73 12.62 2.40
N GLY A 49 2.70 12.96 1.57
CA GLY A 49 2.93 14.33 1.11
C GLY A 49 4.34 14.54 0.56
N PRO A 50 4.69 15.76 0.16
CA PRO A 50 5.98 16.11 -0.41
C PRO A 50 7.16 15.67 0.48
N GLY A 51 7.94 14.67 0.02
CA GLY A 51 9.06 14.09 0.76
C GLY A 51 8.68 13.42 2.08
N ARG A 52 7.38 13.19 2.34
CA ARG A 52 6.90 12.62 3.59
C ARG A 52 6.27 11.26 3.35
N PHE A 53 6.84 10.24 4.00
CA PHE A 53 6.42 8.85 3.86
C PHE A 53 6.17 8.24 5.22
N LEU A 54 5.20 7.33 5.28
CA LEU A 54 5.02 6.42 6.41
C LEU A 54 5.51 5.05 6.01
N GLY A 55 6.09 4.34 6.96
CA GLY A 55 6.58 3.00 6.74
C GLY A 55 6.50 2.12 7.99
N SER A 56 6.80 0.84 7.79
CA SER A 56 6.90 -0.18 8.83
C SER A 56 7.73 -1.35 8.32
N GLY A 57 8.03 -2.31 9.18
CA GLY A 57 8.71 -3.55 8.86
C GLY A 57 9.84 -3.87 9.82
N HIS A 58 11.00 -4.28 9.28
CA HIS A 58 12.15 -4.74 10.07
C HIS A 58 13.38 -3.86 9.81
N PRO A 59 14.18 -3.53 10.85
CA PRO A 59 15.32 -2.64 10.71
C PRO A 59 16.43 -3.25 9.84
N ASP A 60 17.29 -2.39 9.32
CA ASP A 60 18.61 -2.81 8.81
C ASP A 60 19.37 -3.54 9.91
N LEU A 61 20.01 -4.66 9.58
CA LEU A 61 20.76 -5.47 10.55
C LEU A 61 21.94 -4.76 11.20
N SER A 62 22.36 -3.62 10.66
CA SER A 62 23.39 -2.75 11.22
C SER A 62 22.87 -1.80 12.32
N GLU A 63 21.55 -1.69 12.46
CA GLU A 63 20.90 -0.81 13.43
C GLU A 63 20.59 -1.53 14.74
N ASP A 64 20.77 -0.84 15.86
CA ASP A 64 20.41 -1.33 17.20
C ASP A 64 18.95 -0.94 17.53
N LEU A 65 18.01 -1.51 16.77
CA LEU A 65 16.56 -1.28 16.90
C LEU A 65 15.83 -2.60 17.22
N PRO A 66 14.63 -2.53 17.82
CA PRO A 66 13.76 -3.69 17.97
C PRO A 66 13.43 -4.32 16.61
N PRO A 67 13.13 -5.64 16.56
CA PRO A 67 12.87 -6.35 15.29
C PRO A 67 11.62 -5.86 14.55
N LEU A 68 10.68 -5.23 15.23
CA LEU A 68 9.47 -4.63 14.65
C LEU A 68 9.57 -3.10 14.75
N LEU A 69 9.48 -2.41 13.63
CA LEU A 69 9.63 -0.96 13.59
C LEU A 69 8.36 -0.21 14.03
N GLY A 70 7.20 -0.89 14.07
CA GLY A 70 5.93 -0.21 14.26
C GLY A 70 5.68 0.82 13.16
N LEU A 71 5.07 1.94 13.48
CA LEU A 71 4.94 3.06 12.53
C LEU A 71 6.17 3.94 12.61
N ILE A 72 6.83 4.13 11.47
CA ILE A 72 7.93 5.07 11.27
C ILE A 72 7.58 6.12 10.23
N GLU A 73 8.18 7.30 10.30
CA GLU A 73 7.99 8.40 9.34
C GLU A 73 9.33 8.87 8.79
N SER A 74 9.35 9.15 7.48
CA SER A 74 10.39 9.93 6.83
C SER A 74 9.83 11.28 6.43
N THR A 75 10.65 12.34 6.56
CA THR A 75 10.32 13.70 6.09
C THR A 75 11.30 14.21 5.04
N ASP A 76 12.17 13.33 4.54
CA ASP A 76 13.25 13.62 3.59
C ASP A 76 13.33 12.57 2.46
N ALA A 77 12.17 12.07 2.03
CA ALA A 77 12.02 11.13 0.92
C ALA A 77 12.78 9.80 1.13
N ALA A 78 12.62 9.22 2.32
CA ALA A 78 13.21 7.96 2.78
C ALA A 78 14.73 8.00 3.05
N GLU A 79 15.38 9.16 3.05
CA GLU A 79 16.80 9.25 3.42
C GLU A 79 17.01 8.90 4.90
N THR A 80 16.10 9.38 5.79
CA THR A 80 16.09 9.02 7.22
C THR A 80 14.67 8.66 7.68
N TRP A 81 14.61 7.83 8.74
CA TRP A 81 13.36 7.38 9.33
C TRP A 81 13.36 7.55 10.85
N GLU A 82 12.26 8.06 11.40
CA GLU A 82 12.07 8.26 12.84
C GLU A 82 10.88 7.44 13.34
N PRO A 83 10.97 6.79 14.50
CA PRO A 83 9.85 6.09 15.10
C PRO A 83 8.72 7.05 15.47
N VAL A 84 7.48 6.68 15.12
CA VAL A 84 6.27 7.43 15.47
C VAL A 84 5.53 6.74 16.61
N SER A 85 5.21 5.45 16.46
CA SER A 85 4.51 4.66 17.48
C SER A 85 4.68 3.16 17.27
N LEU A 86 4.30 2.33 18.25
CA LEU A 86 4.31 0.87 18.20
C LEU A 86 5.70 0.25 17.96
N LEU A 87 6.77 0.96 18.22
CA LEU A 87 8.15 0.45 18.06
C LEU A 87 8.37 -0.78 18.96
N GLY A 88 8.75 -1.90 18.37
CA GLY A 88 8.90 -3.19 19.03
C GLY A 88 7.59 -3.94 19.30
N GLU A 89 6.44 -3.39 18.89
CA GLU A 89 5.11 -3.91 19.22
C GLU A 89 4.33 -4.40 17.99
N ALA A 90 4.42 -3.71 16.84
CA ALA A 90 3.62 -4.00 15.66
C ALA A 90 4.47 -4.17 14.40
N ASP A 91 3.95 -5.00 13.48
CA ASP A 91 4.49 -5.28 12.15
C ASP A 91 3.42 -4.90 11.10
N LEU A 92 3.48 -3.67 10.59
CA LEU A 92 2.45 -3.13 9.72
C LEU A 92 2.77 -3.46 8.25
N HIS A 93 1.97 -4.34 7.63
CA HIS A 93 2.17 -4.81 6.25
C HIS A 93 1.43 -3.98 5.20
N ALA A 94 0.38 -3.25 5.57
CA ALA A 94 -0.26 -2.24 4.74
C ALA A 94 -0.53 -1.02 5.60
N ILE A 95 -0.34 0.16 5.02
CA ILE A 95 -0.56 1.45 5.70
C ILE A 95 -1.29 2.35 4.72
N GLU A 96 -2.44 2.88 5.13
CA GLU A 96 -3.25 3.80 4.36
C GLU A 96 -3.52 5.07 5.16
N ALA A 97 -3.27 6.24 4.57
CA ALA A 97 -3.45 7.53 5.23
C ALA A 97 -4.38 8.43 4.43
N VAL A 98 -5.54 8.77 5.00
CA VAL A 98 -6.55 9.58 4.36
C VAL A 98 -7.18 10.57 5.36
N GLY A 99 -7.18 11.86 5.03
CA GLY A 99 -7.61 12.90 5.98
C GLY A 99 -6.83 12.82 7.30
N ASP A 100 -7.54 12.75 8.43
CA ASP A 100 -6.93 12.58 9.74
C ASP A 100 -6.71 11.10 10.12
N TYR A 101 -7.22 10.15 9.32
CA TYR A 101 -7.15 8.73 9.62
C TYR A 101 -5.87 8.10 9.07
N THR A 102 -5.31 7.18 9.83
CA THR A 102 -4.29 6.24 9.36
C THR A 102 -4.76 4.84 9.73
N TYR A 103 -4.95 3.99 8.74
CA TYR A 103 -5.28 2.57 8.86
C TYR A 103 -4.04 1.73 8.64
N ALA A 104 -3.97 0.58 9.28
CA ALA A 104 -2.90 -0.38 9.03
C ALA A 104 -3.34 -1.83 9.25
N LEU A 105 -2.68 -2.75 8.57
CA LEU A 105 -2.74 -4.18 8.85
C LEU A 105 -1.55 -4.60 9.70
N ASP A 106 -1.80 -4.92 10.96
CA ASP A 106 -0.77 -5.47 11.84
C ASP A 106 -0.69 -6.99 11.69
N ALA A 107 0.39 -7.47 11.07
CA ALA A 107 0.63 -8.89 10.84
C ALA A 107 0.91 -9.66 12.14
N ALA A 108 1.49 -9.01 13.15
CA ALA A 108 1.78 -9.64 14.44
C ALA A 108 0.50 -10.06 15.18
N THR A 109 -0.57 -9.26 15.09
CA THR A 109 -1.88 -9.53 15.71
C THR A 109 -2.95 -9.97 14.71
N GLN A 110 -2.65 -9.96 13.40
CA GLN A 110 -3.59 -10.17 12.31
C GLN A 110 -4.81 -9.24 12.41
N SER A 111 -4.58 -7.97 12.67
CA SER A 111 -5.64 -7.00 12.94
C SER A 111 -5.61 -5.83 11.96
N LEU A 112 -6.81 -5.41 11.52
CA LEU A 112 -7.02 -4.08 10.97
C LEU A 112 -7.13 -3.10 12.12
N ILE A 113 -6.23 -2.12 12.15
CA ILE A 113 -6.12 -1.11 13.18
C ILE A 113 -6.24 0.29 12.60
N VAL A 114 -6.64 1.26 13.42
CA VAL A 114 -6.84 2.65 13.00
C VAL A 114 -6.42 3.63 14.08
N THR A 115 -5.94 4.79 13.64
CA THR A 115 -5.60 5.93 14.51
C THR A 115 -5.97 7.25 13.83
N THR A 116 -6.19 8.30 14.63
CA THR A 116 -6.33 9.69 14.16
C THR A 116 -5.23 10.61 14.71
N ASP A 117 -4.35 10.10 15.57
CA ASP A 117 -3.23 10.87 16.15
C ASP A 117 -1.86 10.18 15.93
N ARG A 118 -1.85 9.03 15.24
CA ARG A 118 -0.69 8.16 14.99
C ARG A 118 0.05 7.71 16.27
N GLN A 119 -0.57 7.89 17.43
CA GLN A 119 -0.02 7.50 18.73
C GLN A 119 -0.85 6.41 19.40
N ARG A 120 -2.18 6.52 19.35
CA ARG A 120 -3.11 5.58 19.93
C ARG A 120 -3.88 4.86 18.85
N TRP A 121 -3.84 3.54 18.88
CA TRP A 121 -4.43 2.69 17.87
C TRP A 121 -5.61 1.90 18.43
N ASN A 122 -6.68 1.83 17.67
CA ASN A 122 -7.84 1.00 17.94
C ASN A 122 -7.89 -0.17 16.98
N SER A 123 -8.17 -1.39 17.48
CA SER A 123 -8.42 -2.53 16.60
C SER A 123 -9.87 -2.53 16.13
N ILE A 124 -10.08 -2.64 14.82
CA ILE A 124 -11.41 -2.76 14.21
C ILE A 124 -11.83 -4.23 14.19
N LEU A 125 -10.97 -5.12 13.69
CA LEU A 125 -11.21 -6.56 13.61
C LEU A 125 -9.89 -7.32 13.46
N SER A 126 -9.82 -8.53 14.06
CA SER A 126 -8.73 -9.48 13.79
C SER A 126 -9.21 -10.54 12.82
N ALA A 127 -8.60 -10.56 11.63
CA ALA A 127 -8.83 -11.52 10.56
C ALA A 127 -7.63 -11.51 9.59
N PRO A 128 -7.42 -12.56 8.77
CA PRO A 128 -6.35 -12.57 7.77
C PRO A 128 -6.72 -11.69 6.58
N PHE A 129 -6.42 -10.41 6.69
CA PHE A 129 -6.51 -9.45 5.61
C PHE A 129 -5.23 -9.46 4.76
N LEU A 130 -5.34 -9.07 3.48
CA LEU A 130 -4.22 -8.99 2.54
C LEU A 130 -3.81 -7.54 2.28
N ASP A 131 -4.81 -6.64 2.04
CA ASP A 131 -4.59 -5.26 1.68
C ASP A 131 -5.76 -4.38 2.09
N ILE A 132 -5.55 -3.05 2.13
CA ILE A 132 -6.54 -2.05 2.53
C ILE A 132 -6.53 -0.84 1.60
N ALA A 133 -7.71 -0.22 1.45
CA ALA A 133 -7.86 1.08 0.80
C ALA A 133 -8.91 1.91 1.56
N ALA A 134 -8.59 3.15 1.90
CA ALA A 134 -9.52 4.06 2.54
C ALA A 134 -10.21 4.95 1.50
N ASN A 135 -11.50 5.25 1.71
CA ASN A 135 -12.25 6.09 0.78
C ASN A 135 -11.83 7.58 0.94
N PRO A 136 -11.24 8.22 -0.08
CA PRO A 136 -10.78 9.60 0.05
C PRO A 136 -11.90 10.62 0.28
N ALA A 137 -13.12 10.31 -0.20
CA ALA A 137 -14.30 11.17 -0.02
C ALA A 137 -15.00 10.94 1.34
N ASP A 138 -14.75 9.81 1.99
CA ASP A 138 -15.29 9.45 3.31
C ASP A 138 -14.22 8.71 4.13
N PRO A 139 -13.27 9.44 4.77
CA PRO A 139 -12.12 8.86 5.45
C PRO A 139 -12.45 7.90 6.61
N GLU A 140 -13.70 7.87 7.09
CA GLU A 140 -14.18 6.90 8.08
C GLU A 140 -14.50 5.53 7.48
N THR A 141 -14.50 5.45 6.14
CA THR A 141 -14.76 4.21 5.40
C THR A 141 -13.46 3.60 4.87
N VAL A 142 -13.19 2.36 5.27
CA VAL A 142 -12.04 1.56 4.81
C VAL A 142 -12.51 0.23 4.26
N TYR A 143 -11.88 -0.19 3.17
CA TYR A 143 -12.05 -1.49 2.54
C TYR A 143 -10.83 -2.37 2.83
N ALA A 144 -11.06 -3.67 2.92
CA ALA A 144 -9.96 -4.64 3.09
C ALA A 144 -10.23 -5.89 2.26
N THR A 145 -9.20 -6.41 1.61
CA THR A 145 -9.23 -7.72 0.98
C THR A 145 -8.93 -8.80 2.01
N THR A 146 -9.66 -9.90 1.96
CA THR A 146 -9.49 -11.02 2.88
C THR A 146 -8.62 -12.11 2.27
N GLY A 147 -8.07 -13.02 3.09
CA GLY A 147 -7.19 -14.11 2.65
C GLY A 147 -7.80 -15.06 1.62
N ASN A 148 -9.13 -15.06 1.44
CA ASN A 148 -9.83 -15.78 0.37
C ASN A 148 -10.24 -14.88 -0.81
N GLY A 149 -9.76 -13.63 -0.83
CA GLY A 149 -9.97 -12.66 -1.91
C GLY A 149 -11.32 -11.94 -1.88
N GLY A 150 -12.14 -12.13 -0.85
CA GLY A 150 -13.37 -11.34 -0.65
C GLY A 150 -13.03 -9.90 -0.23
N LEU A 151 -13.89 -8.95 -0.59
CA LEU A 151 -13.81 -7.57 -0.13
C LEU A 151 -14.76 -7.35 1.04
N VAL A 152 -14.28 -6.66 2.07
CA VAL A 152 -15.10 -6.20 3.20
C VAL A 152 -14.96 -4.69 3.37
N ARG A 153 -15.98 -4.07 3.97
CA ARG A 153 -16.01 -2.63 4.26
C ARG A 153 -16.31 -2.40 5.74
N SER A 154 -15.56 -1.51 6.37
CA SER A 154 -15.83 -0.95 7.69
C SER A 154 -16.14 0.54 7.57
N VAL A 155 -17.12 1.02 8.31
CA VAL A 155 -17.50 2.43 8.42
C VAL A 155 -17.49 2.83 9.89
N ASP A 156 -16.87 3.96 10.22
CA ASP A 156 -16.78 4.49 11.60
C ASP A 156 -16.30 3.42 12.59
N GLN A 157 -15.25 2.68 12.20
CA GLN A 157 -14.62 1.61 13.00
C GLN A 157 -15.58 0.46 13.39
N ALA A 158 -16.74 0.36 12.74
CA ALA A 158 -17.66 -0.75 12.95
C ALA A 158 -17.09 -2.07 12.41
N ALA A 159 -17.61 -3.19 12.90
CA ALA A 159 -17.22 -4.50 12.40
C ALA A 159 -17.43 -4.59 10.88
N PRO A 160 -16.41 -5.00 10.09
CA PRO A 160 -16.50 -5.04 8.64
C PRO A 160 -17.61 -5.94 8.13
N ALA A 161 -18.31 -5.50 7.07
CA ALA A 161 -19.33 -6.25 6.37
C ALA A 161 -18.87 -6.62 4.96
N PRO A 162 -19.27 -7.80 4.42
CA PRO A 162 -18.93 -8.20 3.05
C PRO A 162 -19.48 -7.23 2.00
N VAL A 163 -18.72 -7.04 0.92
CA VAL A 163 -19.15 -6.38 -0.31
C VAL A 163 -19.49 -7.46 -1.34
N ASP A 164 -20.77 -7.86 -1.39
CA ASP A 164 -21.22 -9.05 -2.12
C ASP A 164 -21.01 -9.00 -3.64
N ALA A 165 -20.98 -7.79 -4.24
CA ALA A 165 -20.80 -7.61 -5.68
C ALA A 165 -19.31 -7.54 -6.10
N SER A 166 -18.39 -7.55 -5.16
CA SER A 166 -16.96 -7.48 -5.45
C SER A 166 -16.45 -8.74 -6.16
N PRO A 167 -15.58 -8.61 -7.17
CA PRO A 167 -14.76 -9.72 -7.63
C PRO A 167 -13.78 -10.18 -6.55
N THR A 168 -13.13 -11.33 -6.79
CA THR A 168 -11.99 -11.76 -5.96
C THR A 168 -10.80 -10.84 -6.20
N LEU A 169 -10.31 -10.14 -5.17
CA LEU A 169 -9.20 -9.18 -5.25
C LEU A 169 -8.05 -9.58 -4.34
N SER A 170 -6.82 -9.28 -4.75
CA SER A 170 -5.59 -9.46 -3.96
C SER A 170 -5.15 -8.14 -3.34
N VAL A 171 -4.92 -7.15 -4.16
CA VAL A 171 -4.52 -5.79 -3.79
C VAL A 171 -5.57 -4.79 -4.23
N ILE A 172 -5.69 -3.70 -3.47
CA ILE A 172 -6.64 -2.62 -3.74
C ILE A 172 -6.00 -1.27 -3.42
N ASP A 173 -6.41 -0.23 -4.15
CA ASP A 173 -6.08 1.15 -3.81
C ASP A 173 -7.20 2.08 -4.30
N TRP A 174 -7.37 3.23 -3.64
CA TRP A 174 -8.42 4.17 -3.98
C TRP A 174 -7.87 5.48 -4.52
N GLN A 175 -8.11 5.72 -5.82
CA GLN A 175 -7.67 6.95 -6.46
C GLN A 175 -8.30 8.18 -5.76
N PRO A 176 -7.51 9.19 -5.36
CA PRO A 176 -8.03 10.48 -4.91
C PRO A 176 -8.97 11.08 -5.97
N ASP A 177 -10.19 11.46 -5.58
CA ASP A 177 -11.25 11.95 -6.49
C ASP A 177 -11.63 10.98 -7.63
N GLY A 178 -11.41 9.68 -7.45
CA GLY A 178 -11.61 8.66 -8.47
C GLY A 178 -12.19 7.34 -7.92
N PRO A 179 -12.04 6.24 -8.67
CA PRO A 179 -12.58 4.93 -8.32
C PRO A 179 -11.71 4.16 -7.32
N LEU A 180 -12.31 3.16 -6.68
CA LEU A 180 -11.58 2.04 -6.09
C LEU A 180 -11.09 1.12 -7.21
N VAL A 181 -9.80 0.82 -7.19
CA VAL A 181 -9.13 -0.08 -8.13
C VAL A 181 -8.67 -1.32 -7.36
N GLY A 182 -8.78 -2.47 -7.98
CA GLY A 182 -8.27 -3.71 -7.41
C GLY A 182 -7.72 -4.64 -8.47
N VAL A 183 -6.78 -5.49 -8.07
CA VAL A 183 -6.20 -6.49 -8.98
C VAL A 183 -6.58 -7.89 -8.50
N THR A 184 -7.09 -8.70 -9.42
CA THR A 184 -7.42 -10.10 -9.13
C THR A 184 -6.15 -10.96 -9.02
N PRO A 185 -6.20 -12.16 -8.41
CA PRO A 185 -5.09 -13.11 -8.41
C PRO A 185 -4.60 -13.54 -9.81
N SER A 186 -5.41 -13.30 -10.85
CA SER A 186 -5.03 -13.58 -12.27
C SER A 186 -4.50 -12.36 -13.02
N GLY A 187 -4.32 -11.21 -12.34
CA GLY A 187 -3.80 -9.97 -12.92
C GLY A 187 -4.85 -9.09 -13.61
N ALA A 188 -6.16 -9.43 -13.58
CA ALA A 188 -7.18 -8.53 -14.10
C ALA A 188 -7.31 -7.28 -13.22
N VAL A 189 -7.27 -6.11 -13.84
CA VAL A 189 -7.44 -4.81 -13.18
C VAL A 189 -8.93 -4.47 -13.18
N MET A 190 -9.51 -4.39 -12.00
CA MET A 190 -10.94 -4.17 -11.76
C MET A 190 -11.16 -2.80 -11.18
N VAL A 191 -12.18 -2.10 -11.64
CA VAL A 191 -12.49 -0.73 -11.22
C VAL A 191 -13.94 -0.62 -10.79
N SER A 192 -14.19 0.09 -9.69
CA SER A 192 -15.53 0.43 -9.21
C SER A 192 -15.59 1.88 -8.75
N ALA A 193 -16.58 2.62 -9.24
CA ALA A 193 -16.76 4.02 -8.87
C ALA A 193 -17.16 4.23 -7.39
N ASP A 194 -17.85 3.25 -6.81
CA ASP A 194 -18.35 3.30 -5.42
C ASP A 194 -17.72 2.24 -4.51
N GLY A 195 -16.88 1.38 -5.06
CA GLY A 195 -16.30 0.26 -4.32
C GLY A 195 -17.27 -0.87 -3.98
N GLU A 196 -18.56 -0.76 -4.37
CA GLU A 196 -19.62 -1.65 -3.89
C GLU A 196 -20.38 -2.39 -4.98
N THR A 197 -20.95 -1.67 -5.96
CA THR A 197 -22.05 -2.23 -6.74
C THR A 197 -21.71 -2.63 -8.16
N GLN A 198 -20.80 -1.93 -8.81
CA GLN A 198 -20.45 -2.18 -10.21
C GLN A 198 -18.95 -2.24 -10.38
N TRP A 199 -18.46 -3.33 -10.92
CA TRP A 199 -17.08 -3.57 -11.22
C TRP A 199 -16.90 -3.83 -12.72
N SER A 200 -15.93 -3.15 -13.36
CA SER A 200 -15.49 -3.39 -14.73
C SER A 200 -14.03 -3.82 -14.78
N GLU A 201 -13.69 -4.69 -15.72
CA GLU A 201 -12.28 -4.99 -16.05
C GLU A 201 -11.82 -3.93 -17.04
N GLU A 202 -10.82 -3.13 -16.66
CA GLU A 202 -10.24 -2.10 -17.52
C GLU A 202 -9.01 -2.59 -18.28
N GLY A 203 -8.19 -3.44 -17.64
CA GLY A 203 -6.99 -3.99 -18.26
C GLY A 203 -6.44 -5.19 -17.53
N ARG A 204 -5.17 -5.53 -17.83
CA ARG A 204 -4.56 -6.72 -17.27
C ARG A 204 -3.05 -6.59 -17.13
N LEU A 205 -2.54 -7.01 -15.98
CA LEU A 205 -1.12 -7.24 -15.71
C LEU A 205 -0.71 -8.65 -16.16
N ASP A 206 0.57 -8.91 -16.25
CA ASP A 206 1.16 -10.20 -16.64
C ASP A 206 1.08 -11.29 -15.55
N GLY A 207 0.58 -10.96 -14.36
CA GLY A 207 0.40 -11.86 -13.22
C GLY A 207 -0.25 -11.17 -12.02
N PRO A 208 -0.31 -11.84 -10.87
CA PRO A 208 -0.82 -11.26 -9.65
C PRO A 208 0.02 -10.04 -9.24
N ALA A 209 -0.65 -8.98 -8.78
CA ALA A 209 0.04 -7.82 -8.24
C ALA A 209 0.47 -8.08 -6.80
N GLU A 210 1.66 -7.55 -6.46
CA GLU A 210 2.24 -7.52 -5.13
C GLU A 210 1.90 -6.21 -4.41
N ALA A 211 1.84 -5.10 -5.16
CA ALA A 211 1.46 -3.77 -4.68
C ALA A 211 0.78 -2.97 -5.78
N LEU A 212 -0.03 -1.99 -5.38
CA LEU A 212 -0.76 -1.08 -6.26
C LEU A 212 -0.64 0.34 -5.69
N ASP A 213 -0.50 1.34 -6.56
CA ASP A 213 -0.55 2.78 -6.24
C ASP A 213 -1.36 3.49 -7.33
N VAL A 214 -2.47 4.10 -6.96
CA VAL A 214 -3.43 4.70 -7.90
C VAL A 214 -3.54 6.19 -7.65
N THR A 215 -2.84 6.97 -8.45
CA THR A 215 -2.92 8.43 -8.42
C THR A 215 -3.63 8.97 -9.67
N SER A 216 -4.08 10.22 -9.63
CA SER A 216 -4.77 10.82 -10.78
C SER A 216 -3.89 10.82 -12.03
N GLY A 217 -4.30 10.07 -13.06
CA GLY A 217 -3.63 9.97 -14.36
C GLY A 217 -2.33 9.16 -14.38
N ARG A 218 -1.93 8.51 -13.27
CA ARG A 218 -0.78 7.59 -13.22
C ARG A 218 -1.03 6.50 -12.19
N TRP A 219 -1.07 5.27 -12.66
CA TRP A 219 -1.19 4.09 -11.80
C TRP A 219 0.08 3.27 -11.88
N HIS A 220 0.49 2.69 -10.76
CA HIS A 220 1.62 1.79 -10.71
C HIS A 220 1.21 0.47 -10.07
N ALA A 221 1.73 -0.62 -10.61
CA ALA A 221 1.53 -1.96 -10.06
C ALA A 221 2.85 -2.72 -10.07
N ALA A 222 3.15 -3.42 -9.00
CA ALA A 222 4.26 -4.35 -8.94
C ALA A 222 3.75 -5.79 -9.13
N THR A 223 4.49 -6.57 -9.91
CA THR A 223 4.34 -8.02 -10.06
C THR A 223 5.68 -8.70 -9.86
N ALA A 224 5.74 -10.02 -9.84
CA ALA A 224 6.99 -10.76 -9.76
C ALA A 224 7.98 -10.44 -10.92
N THR A 225 7.51 -9.88 -12.05
CA THR A 225 8.35 -9.53 -13.21
C THR A 225 8.88 -8.11 -13.18
N GLY A 226 8.30 -7.23 -12.36
CA GLY A 226 8.74 -5.85 -12.22
C GLY A 226 7.62 -4.89 -11.85
N VAL A 227 7.92 -3.59 -11.95
CA VAL A 227 6.97 -2.51 -11.71
C VAL A 227 6.50 -1.93 -13.04
N PHE A 228 5.19 -1.77 -13.15
CA PHE A 228 4.49 -1.29 -14.34
C PHE A 228 3.81 0.05 -14.06
N GLU A 229 3.70 0.88 -15.08
CA GLU A 229 2.97 2.15 -15.08
C GLU A 229 1.84 2.11 -16.12
N SER A 230 0.68 2.62 -15.75
CA SER A 230 -0.42 2.96 -16.66
C SER A 230 -0.67 4.47 -16.61
N THR A 231 -0.96 5.07 -17.78
CA THR A 231 -1.34 6.48 -17.93
C THR A 231 -2.69 6.64 -18.64
N ASP A 232 -3.45 5.55 -18.74
CA ASP A 232 -4.75 5.45 -19.40
C ASP A 232 -5.75 4.69 -18.50
N ASP A 233 -5.72 5.00 -17.19
CA ASP A 233 -6.64 4.48 -16.18
C ASP A 233 -6.68 2.93 -16.12
N GLY A 234 -5.52 2.30 -16.33
CA GLY A 234 -5.34 0.85 -16.19
C GLY A 234 -5.61 0.04 -17.48
N GLU A 235 -5.93 0.68 -18.61
CA GLU A 235 -6.17 -0.03 -19.89
C GLU A 235 -4.89 -0.71 -20.40
N THR A 236 -3.76 0.01 -20.37
CA THR A 236 -2.46 -0.54 -20.80
C THR A 236 -1.38 -0.30 -19.76
N TRP A 237 -0.43 -1.24 -19.69
CA TRP A 237 0.64 -1.23 -18.71
C TRP A 237 2.01 -1.32 -19.39
N LYS A 238 2.93 -0.46 -18.97
CA LYS A 238 4.30 -0.40 -19.46
C LYS A 238 5.27 -0.70 -18.33
N LEU A 239 6.19 -1.64 -18.54
CA LEU A 239 7.28 -1.91 -17.60
C LEU A 239 8.16 -0.66 -17.42
N VAL A 240 8.32 -0.20 -16.17
CA VAL A 240 9.15 0.96 -15.80
C VAL A 240 10.34 0.58 -14.92
N LEU A 241 10.32 -0.65 -14.36
CA LEU A 241 11.44 -1.20 -13.61
C LEU A 241 11.39 -2.73 -13.67
N GLU A 242 12.46 -3.37 -14.13
CA GLU A 242 12.57 -4.83 -14.16
C GLU A 242 12.70 -5.41 -12.74
N GLY A 243 12.02 -6.54 -12.49
CA GLY A 243 12.22 -7.34 -11.29
C GLY A 243 13.52 -8.12 -11.33
N ASP A 244 14.00 -8.57 -10.18
CA ASP A 244 15.28 -9.32 -10.11
C ASP A 244 15.16 -10.79 -10.59
N GLY A 245 13.98 -11.27 -11.02
CA GLY A 245 13.75 -12.60 -11.60
C GLY A 245 13.87 -13.75 -10.62
#